data_f5d1d71b52fe08f14304fbd719eae090
#
_entry.id   f5d1d71b52fe08f14304fbd719eae090
#
_cell.length_a   1.000
_cell.length_b   1.000
_cell.length_c   1.000
_cell.angle_alpha   90.00
_cell.angle_beta   90.00
_cell.angle_gamma   90.00
#
_symmetry.space_group_name_H-M   'P 1'
#
loop_
_entity.id
_entity.type
_entity.pdbx_description
1 polymer ?
#
loop_
_entity_poly.entity_id
_entity_poly.type
_entity_poly.pdbx_seq_one_letter_code
_entity_poly.pdbx_strand_id
1 'polypeptide(L)'
;MPVASKVMGRVIIERIQNDLDRVLRKEQAGFRKNKSTIGQIFILRNIIEQVNEWQATFYAHFVDFEKAFDSVHREGLRRIMKAYSIPDKLIRMVKIMYDDFECSVLEEGEQTRWFNVKFI
;
A
#
# COMPACT_ATOMS: atom_id res chain seq x y z
N MET A 1 10.60 5.20 13.65
CA MET A 1 11.27 4.36 12.63
C MET A 1 12.64 4.92 12.32
N PRO A 2 13.73 4.13 12.42
CA PRO A 2 15.09 4.58 12.17
C PRO A 2 15.27 5.12 10.75
N VAL A 3 16.18 6.10 10.57
CA VAL A 3 16.46 6.69 9.25
C VAL A 3 16.92 5.65 8.24
N ALA A 4 17.75 4.70 8.68
CA ALA A 4 18.23 3.60 7.83
C ALA A 4 17.08 2.78 7.22
N SER A 5 16.05 2.46 8.00
CA SER A 5 14.88 1.71 7.52
C SER A 5 14.06 2.52 6.49
N LYS A 6 13.95 3.84 6.67
CA LYS A 6 13.30 4.73 5.69
C LYS A 6 14.05 4.74 4.37
N VAL A 7 15.38 4.85 4.42
CA VAL A 7 16.24 4.84 3.22
C VAL A 7 16.14 3.49 2.51
N MET A 8 16.24 2.39 3.25
CA MET A 8 16.10 1.04 2.70
C MET A 8 14.75 0.84 2.01
N GLY A 9 13.66 1.22 2.68
CA GLY A 9 12.32 1.15 2.11
C GLY A 9 12.21 1.95 0.82
N ARG A 10 12.78 3.15 0.76
CA ARG A 10 12.79 3.98 -0.44
C ARG A 10 13.53 3.29 -1.59
N VAL A 11 14.71 2.74 -1.34
CA VAL A 11 15.50 2.01 -2.35
C VAL A 11 14.74 0.79 -2.89
N ILE A 12 14.07 0.04 -2.01
CA ILE A 12 13.26 -1.11 -2.42
C ILE A 12 12.10 -0.65 -3.31
N ILE A 13 11.35 0.38 -2.90
CA ILE A 13 10.23 0.92 -3.66
C ILE A 13 10.69 1.37 -5.05
N GLU A 14 11.76 2.12 -5.16
CA GLU A 14 12.28 2.58 -6.45
C GLU A 14 12.66 1.43 -7.39
N ARG A 15 13.16 0.33 -6.85
CA ARG A 15 13.54 -0.84 -7.65
C ARG A 15 12.35 -1.68 -8.13
N ILE A 16 11.29 -1.77 -7.33
CA ILE A 16 10.11 -2.58 -7.69
C ILE A 16 9.06 -1.79 -8.46
N GLN A 17 9.10 -0.45 -8.42
CA GLN A 17 8.05 0.41 -8.94
C GLN A 17 7.79 0.18 -10.43
N ASN A 18 8.84 0.05 -11.24
CA ASN A 18 8.69 -0.15 -12.69
C ASN A 18 8.03 -1.50 -13.03
N ASP A 19 8.35 -2.54 -12.28
CA ASP A 19 7.76 -3.86 -12.46
C ASP A 19 6.30 -3.88 -12.01
N LEU A 20 6.00 -3.23 -10.88
CA LEU A 20 4.63 -3.07 -10.40
C LEU A 20 3.78 -2.25 -11.38
N ASP A 21 4.31 -1.19 -11.95
CA ASP A 21 3.54 -0.34 -12.88
C ASP A 21 3.11 -1.06 -14.16
N ARG A 22 3.80 -2.12 -14.56
CA ARG A 22 3.43 -2.96 -15.71
C ARG A 22 2.25 -3.88 -15.40
N VAL A 23 2.08 -4.27 -14.13
CA VAL A 23 1.10 -5.28 -13.71
C VAL A 23 -0.15 -4.63 -13.12
N LEU A 24 0.01 -3.48 -12.47
CA LEU A 24 -1.10 -2.77 -11.85
C LEU A 24 -2.07 -2.23 -12.90
N ARG A 25 -3.36 -2.34 -12.60
CA ARG A 25 -4.42 -1.79 -13.44
C ARG A 25 -4.23 -0.29 -13.65
N LYS A 26 -4.65 0.22 -14.80
CA LYS A 26 -4.52 1.63 -15.16
C LYS A 26 -5.31 2.55 -14.20
N GLU A 27 -6.40 2.05 -13.65
CA GLU A 27 -7.29 2.73 -12.72
C GLU A 27 -6.70 2.88 -11.33
N GLN A 28 -5.71 2.04 -10.96
CA GLN A 28 -5.03 2.18 -9.67
C GLN A 28 -4.23 3.46 -9.62
N ALA A 29 -4.66 4.43 -8.83
CA ALA A 29 -4.00 5.72 -8.69
C ALA A 29 -3.21 5.87 -7.37
N GLY A 30 -3.64 5.19 -6.31
CA GLY A 30 -2.97 5.24 -5.00
C GLY A 30 -1.55 4.71 -5.04
N PHE A 31 -0.62 5.42 -4.39
CA PHE A 31 0.80 5.03 -4.23
C PHE A 31 1.58 4.81 -5.54
N ARG A 32 1.13 5.39 -6.63
CA ARG A 32 1.80 5.31 -7.94
C ARG A 32 2.40 6.65 -8.35
N LYS A 33 3.60 6.59 -8.94
CA LYS A 33 4.24 7.77 -9.52
C LYS A 33 3.42 8.30 -10.69
N ASN A 34 3.29 9.62 -10.80
CA ASN A 34 2.54 10.31 -11.85
C ASN A 34 1.03 9.96 -11.89
N LYS A 35 0.49 9.37 -10.83
CA LYS A 35 -0.94 9.19 -10.63
C LYS A 35 -1.41 10.04 -9.45
N SER A 36 -2.67 10.44 -9.48
CA SER A 36 -3.27 11.27 -8.44
C SER A 36 -4.69 10.83 -8.15
N THR A 37 -5.06 10.86 -6.88
CA THR A 37 -6.45 10.69 -6.43
C THR A 37 -7.34 11.82 -6.95
N ILE A 38 -6.79 13.01 -7.19
CA ILE A 38 -7.52 14.14 -7.83
C ILE A 38 -8.05 13.74 -9.21
N GLY A 39 -7.24 13.02 -10.01
CA GLY A 39 -7.68 12.49 -11.31
C GLY A 39 -8.84 11.52 -11.18
N GLN A 40 -8.86 10.68 -10.15
CA GLN A 40 -9.96 9.74 -9.88
C GLN A 40 -11.24 10.48 -9.47
N ILE A 41 -11.12 11.50 -8.63
CA ILE A 41 -12.25 12.36 -8.24
C ILE A 41 -12.82 13.08 -9.48
N PHE A 42 -11.96 13.58 -10.37
CA PHE A 42 -12.40 14.22 -11.61
C PHE A 42 -13.16 13.25 -12.53
N ILE A 43 -12.68 12.01 -12.69
CA ILE A 43 -13.37 10.97 -13.47
C ILE A 43 -14.75 10.70 -12.88
N LEU A 44 -14.84 10.49 -11.57
CA LEU A 44 -16.10 10.24 -10.89
C LEU A 44 -17.08 11.41 -11.06
N ARG A 45 -16.59 12.64 -10.95
CA ARG A 45 -17.40 13.83 -11.16
C ARG A 45 -17.97 13.89 -12.58
N ASN A 46 -17.14 13.64 -13.60
CA ASN A 46 -17.59 13.59 -14.98
C ASN A 46 -18.66 12.51 -15.22
N ILE A 47 -18.50 11.34 -14.59
CA ILE A 47 -19.52 10.27 -14.67
C ILE A 47 -20.85 10.76 -14.08
N ILE A 48 -20.81 11.39 -12.90
CA ILE A 48 -22.00 11.90 -12.23
C ILE A 48 -22.68 12.98 -13.08
N GLU A 49 -21.91 13.89 -13.68
CA GLU A 49 -22.43 14.95 -14.57
C GLU A 49 -23.14 14.34 -15.77
N GLN A 50 -22.54 13.35 -16.44
CA GLN A 50 -23.16 12.67 -17.59
C GLN A 50 -24.40 11.89 -17.20
N VAL A 51 -24.39 11.21 -16.07
CA VAL A 51 -25.56 10.48 -15.55
C VAL A 51 -26.73 11.43 -15.31
N ASN A 52 -26.45 12.62 -14.75
CA ASN A 52 -27.47 13.65 -14.54
C ASN A 52 -28.03 14.21 -15.86
N GLU A 53 -27.17 14.47 -16.85
CA GLU A 53 -27.60 14.92 -18.17
C GLU A 53 -28.53 13.92 -18.85
N TRP A 54 -28.23 12.63 -18.73
CA TRP A 54 -29.02 11.57 -19.35
C TRP A 54 -30.19 11.08 -18.47
N GLN A 55 -30.38 11.67 -17.28
CA GLN A 55 -31.39 11.25 -16.28
C GLN A 55 -31.32 9.74 -16.00
N ALA A 56 -30.10 9.19 -16.03
CA ALA A 56 -29.86 7.77 -15.78
C ALA A 56 -29.67 7.49 -14.29
N THR A 57 -29.80 6.23 -13.91
CA THR A 57 -29.52 5.79 -12.54
C THR A 57 -28.05 5.39 -12.42
N PHE A 58 -27.39 5.83 -11.36
CA PHE A 58 -26.01 5.50 -11.06
C PHE A 58 -25.88 4.94 -9.64
N TYR A 59 -25.19 3.81 -9.52
CA TYR A 59 -24.87 3.19 -8.24
C TYR A 59 -23.34 3.20 -8.05
N ALA A 60 -22.88 3.75 -6.94
CA ALA A 60 -21.47 3.76 -6.58
C ALA A 60 -21.26 3.04 -5.24
N HIS A 61 -20.28 2.14 -5.20
CA HIS A 61 -19.85 1.47 -3.99
C HIS A 61 -18.45 1.93 -3.61
N PHE A 62 -18.31 2.44 -2.38
CA PHE A 62 -17.03 2.81 -1.79
C PHE A 62 -16.65 1.75 -0.75
N VAL A 63 -15.49 1.12 -0.96
CA VAL A 63 -14.97 0.11 -0.04
C VAL A 63 -13.80 0.71 0.71
N ASP A 64 -13.92 0.78 2.03
CA ASP A 64 -12.85 1.20 2.94
C ASP A 64 -12.41 0.01 3.79
N PHE A 65 -11.10 -0.26 3.82
CA PHE A 65 -10.56 -1.38 4.57
C PHE A 65 -10.15 -0.93 5.98
N GLU A 66 -10.75 -1.51 6.99
CA GLU A 66 -10.33 -1.29 8.37
C GLU A 66 -8.90 -1.78 8.57
N LYS A 67 -8.05 -0.91 9.13
CA LYS A 67 -6.64 -1.23 9.44
C LYS A 67 -5.88 -1.86 8.25
N ALA A 68 -6.08 -1.32 7.05
CA ALA A 68 -5.56 -1.89 5.80
C ALA A 68 -4.07 -2.22 5.84
N PHE A 69 -3.24 -1.41 6.51
CA PHE A 69 -1.79 -1.65 6.64
C PHE A 69 -1.44 -2.65 7.73
N ASP A 70 -2.20 -2.65 8.83
CA ASP A 70 -1.93 -3.51 9.98
C ASP A 70 -2.43 -4.95 9.77
N SER A 71 -3.40 -5.13 8.86
CA SER A 71 -4.01 -6.43 8.55
C SER A 71 -3.37 -7.16 7.35
N VAL A 72 -2.22 -6.70 6.86
CA VAL A 72 -1.54 -7.32 5.71
C VAL A 72 -1.03 -8.73 6.05
N HIS A 73 -1.57 -9.74 5.37
CA HIS A 73 -1.10 -11.11 5.49
C HIS A 73 0.26 -11.28 4.83
N ARG A 74 1.33 -11.43 5.63
CA ARG A 74 2.73 -11.42 5.18
C ARG A 74 3.05 -12.49 4.14
N GLU A 75 2.53 -13.71 4.31
CA GLU A 75 2.72 -14.79 3.34
C GLU A 75 1.99 -14.51 2.02
N GLY A 76 0.77 -13.96 2.10
CA GLY A 76 0.01 -13.50 0.94
C GLY A 76 0.79 -12.44 0.15
N LEU A 77 1.36 -11.45 0.85
CA LEU A 77 2.20 -10.42 0.23
C LEU A 77 3.36 -11.05 -0.55
N ARG A 78 4.08 -12.01 0.03
CA ARG A 78 5.20 -12.71 -0.64
C ARG A 78 4.75 -13.45 -1.89
N ARG A 79 3.61 -14.13 -1.83
CA ARG A 79 3.03 -14.83 -3.00
C ARG A 79 2.67 -13.86 -4.12
N ILE A 80 2.05 -12.74 -3.78
CA ILE A 80 1.70 -11.69 -4.74
C ILE A 80 2.96 -11.09 -5.36
N MET A 81 3.99 -10.76 -4.57
CA MET A 81 5.25 -10.25 -5.09
C MET A 81 5.89 -11.22 -6.09
N LYS A 82 5.87 -12.53 -5.81
CA LYS A 82 6.34 -13.56 -6.75
C LYS A 82 5.50 -13.60 -8.03
N ALA A 83 4.17 -13.56 -7.89
CA ALA A 83 3.26 -13.54 -9.04
C ALA A 83 3.47 -12.31 -9.93
N TYR A 84 3.89 -11.20 -9.35
CA TYR A 84 4.24 -9.97 -10.08
C TYR A 84 5.70 -9.95 -10.57
N SER A 85 6.37 -11.10 -10.55
CA SER A 85 7.75 -11.26 -11.02
C SER A 85 8.77 -10.35 -10.34
N ILE A 86 8.50 -9.95 -9.10
CA ILE A 86 9.47 -9.19 -8.30
C ILE A 86 10.67 -10.11 -7.98
N PRO A 87 11.91 -9.63 -8.18
CA PRO A 87 13.10 -10.43 -7.93
C PRO A 87 13.16 -10.97 -6.50
N ASP A 88 13.52 -12.25 -6.36
CA ASP A 88 13.60 -12.94 -5.04
C ASP A 88 14.48 -12.21 -4.02
N LYS A 89 15.53 -11.53 -4.50
CA LYS A 89 16.38 -10.71 -3.63
C LYS A 89 15.58 -9.61 -2.93
N LEU A 90 14.70 -8.91 -3.65
CA LEU A 90 13.86 -7.84 -3.09
C LEU A 90 12.78 -8.41 -2.17
N ILE A 91 12.19 -9.56 -2.53
CA ILE A 91 11.23 -10.26 -1.67
C ILE A 91 11.87 -10.65 -0.34
N ARG A 92 13.11 -11.15 -0.36
CA ARG A 92 13.86 -11.46 0.86
C ARG A 92 14.15 -10.22 1.70
N MET A 93 14.50 -9.11 1.08
CA MET A 93 14.73 -7.84 1.80
C MET A 93 13.45 -7.36 2.49
N VAL A 94 12.31 -7.42 1.80
CA VAL A 94 11.01 -7.10 2.40
C VAL A 94 10.70 -8.05 3.54
N LYS A 95 10.95 -9.35 3.38
CA LYS A 95 10.77 -10.34 4.45
C LYS A 95 11.56 -9.97 5.72
N ILE A 96 12.85 -9.66 5.57
CA ILE A 96 13.72 -9.27 6.69
C ILE A 96 13.19 -8.04 7.42
N MET A 97 12.57 -7.09 6.71
CA MET A 97 11.98 -5.90 7.33
C MET A 97 10.73 -6.21 8.19
N TYR A 98 10.09 -7.36 7.95
CA TYR A 98 8.92 -7.81 8.71
C TYR A 98 9.25 -8.88 9.76
N ASP A 99 10.36 -9.60 9.58
CA ASP A 99 10.82 -10.59 10.56
C ASP A 99 11.37 -9.85 11.79
N ASP A 100 11.09 -10.38 12.97
CA ASP A 100 11.53 -9.83 14.26
C ASP A 100 11.17 -8.35 14.48
N PHE A 101 10.02 -7.94 13.96
CA PHE A 101 9.54 -6.58 14.14
C PHE A 101 9.01 -6.38 15.55
N GLU A 102 9.78 -5.65 16.35
CA GLU A 102 9.44 -5.27 17.70
C GLU A 102 9.09 -3.79 17.79
N CYS A 103 8.14 -3.47 18.64
CA CYS A 103 7.74 -2.10 18.96
C CYS A 103 7.83 -1.85 20.46
N SER A 104 8.01 -0.59 20.80
CA SER A 104 7.77 -0.05 22.14
C SER A 104 6.94 1.22 22.00
N VAL A 105 6.13 1.50 22.99
CA VAL A 105 5.34 2.74 23.09
C VAL A 105 6.12 3.73 23.92
N LEU A 106 6.19 4.96 23.45
CA LEU A 106 6.73 6.11 24.18
C LEU A 106 5.56 7.00 24.60
N GLU A 107 5.35 7.14 25.90
CA GLU A 107 4.32 7.98 26.48
C GLU A 107 4.93 8.84 27.60
N GLU A 108 4.75 10.15 27.52
CA GLU A 108 5.25 11.14 28.49
C GLU A 108 6.75 11.00 28.86
N GLY A 109 7.56 10.49 27.93
CA GLY A 109 9.00 10.28 28.14
C GLY A 109 9.38 8.90 28.71
N GLU A 110 8.41 8.09 29.09
CA GLU A 110 8.61 6.71 29.51
C GLU A 110 8.42 5.73 28.34
N GLN A 111 9.34 4.78 28.20
CA GLN A 111 9.30 3.77 27.16
C GLN A 111 8.88 2.43 27.75
N THR A 112 7.87 1.79 27.11
CA THR A 112 7.45 0.44 27.49
C THR A 112 8.54 -0.59 27.13
N ARG A 113 8.42 -1.80 27.64
CA ARG A 113 9.22 -2.93 27.16
C ARG A 113 8.93 -3.21 25.69
N TRP A 114 9.94 -3.66 24.96
CA TRP A 114 9.79 -4.08 23.57
C TRP A 114 8.86 -5.30 23.48
N PHE A 115 7.96 -5.30 22.53
CA PHE A 115 7.04 -6.40 22.27
C PHE A 115 6.96 -6.70 20.77
N ASN A 116 6.81 -7.98 20.46
CA ASN A 116 6.63 -8.43 19.09
C ASN A 116 5.24 -8.08 18.58
N VAL A 117 5.17 -7.42 17.43
CA VAL A 117 3.91 -7.14 16.76
C VAL A 117 3.49 -8.37 15.98
N LYS A 118 2.48 -9.07 16.50
CA LYS A 118 1.81 -10.17 15.79
C LYS A 118 0.66 -9.56 14.98
N PHE A 119 0.73 -9.75 13.69
CA PHE A 119 -0.39 -9.41 12.79
C PHE A 119 -1.41 -10.55 12.87
N ILE A 120 -2.65 -10.19 13.06
CA ILE A 120 -3.78 -11.11 13.11
C ILE A 120 -4.19 -11.45 11.67
#